data_ee53636e055b3252df263be118173bd5
#
_entry.id   ee53636e055b3252df263be118173bd5
#
_cell.length_a   1.000
_cell.length_b   1.000
_cell.length_c   1.000
_cell.angle_alpha   90.00
_cell.angle_beta   90.00
_cell.angle_gamma   90.00
#
_symmetry.space_group_name_H-M   'P 1'
#
loop_
_entity.id
_entity.type
_entity.pdbx_description
1 polymer ?
#
loop_
_entity_poly.entity_id
_entity_poly.type
_entity_poly.pdbx_seq_one_letter_code
_entity_poly.pdbx_strand_id
1 'polypeptide(L)'
;MKIERVDDNLLLESLIDKATQLDNITVAVAVAEDEEVIEAVVEALKRNLANFILFGDNEKINTILNVKHKDQQKSNKSLTVVHADSNTMAAELAVRAVSTKEATVLMKGNIPTSVLLKSVLNKEYGLRTGNILSHVAVFEIPDYDRFTIVTDAGMNIAPDLEEKAQMIRNAAAIARAIGIEYPKVAPIAAVEVVNPAMQATIDGAALTIMNKRGQITGCIVDGPLALDNAVSALAAEHKGIQSEVAGRADILLVPAIEVGNVLYKSLIYFAKAKVGAVIAGAKAPIVLTSRADSAESKLYSLALAICSVNK
;
A
#
# COMPACT_ATOMS: atom_id res chain seq x y z
N MET A 1 -25.05 -9.03 18.05
CA MET A 1 -24.00 -9.97 18.49
C MET A 1 -22.69 -9.27 18.21
N LYS A 2 -21.93 -8.83 19.24
CA LYS A 2 -20.60 -8.26 19.03
C LYS A 2 -19.70 -9.40 18.57
N ILE A 3 -19.14 -9.30 17.37
CA ILE A 3 -18.08 -10.17 16.89
C ILE A 3 -16.87 -9.84 17.75
N GLU A 4 -16.44 -10.76 18.62
CA GLU A 4 -15.16 -10.63 19.30
C GLU A 4 -14.07 -10.66 18.22
N ARG A 5 -13.27 -9.61 18.12
CA ARG A 5 -12.10 -9.56 17.25
C ARG A 5 -11.14 -10.64 17.72
N VAL A 6 -10.78 -11.55 16.82
CA VAL A 6 -9.96 -12.73 17.12
C VAL A 6 -8.49 -12.37 17.39
N ASP A 7 -8.05 -11.15 17.03
CA ASP A 7 -6.67 -10.73 17.23
C ASP A 7 -6.55 -9.18 17.30
N ASP A 8 -6.08 -8.65 18.43
CA ASP A 8 -5.74 -7.23 18.59
C ASP A 8 -4.64 -6.75 17.64
N ASN A 9 -3.98 -7.68 16.91
CA ASN A 9 -2.92 -7.41 15.95
C ASN A 9 -3.39 -6.96 14.56
N LEU A 10 -4.70 -6.96 14.27
CA LEU A 10 -5.27 -6.63 12.96
C LEU A 10 -5.88 -5.23 12.91
N LEU A 11 -5.29 -4.28 13.62
CA LEU A 11 -5.62 -2.86 13.56
C LEU A 11 -4.51 -2.10 12.86
N LEU A 12 -4.85 -1.10 12.05
CA LEU A 12 -3.85 -0.22 11.44
C LEU A 12 -3.01 0.52 12.49
N GLU A 13 -3.58 0.81 13.66
CA GLU A 13 -2.82 1.36 14.80
C GLU A 13 -1.72 0.40 15.27
N SER A 14 -1.95 -0.91 15.27
CA SER A 14 -0.92 -1.88 15.63
C SER A 14 0.27 -1.92 14.66
N LEU A 15 0.07 -1.50 13.39
CA LEU A 15 1.17 -1.34 12.45
C LEU A 15 2.08 -0.17 12.83
N ILE A 16 1.54 0.88 13.45
CA ILE A 16 2.34 1.99 13.97
C ILE A 16 3.25 1.47 15.08
N ASP A 17 2.70 0.72 16.05
CA ASP A 17 3.48 0.12 17.13
C ASP A 17 4.57 -0.82 16.60
N LYS A 18 4.23 -1.65 15.61
CA LYS A 18 5.20 -2.52 14.94
C LYS A 18 6.30 -1.74 14.21
N ALA A 19 5.95 -0.65 13.55
CA ALA A 19 6.89 0.20 12.83
C ALA A 19 7.88 0.89 13.79
N THR A 20 7.46 1.26 15.01
CA THR A 20 8.35 1.86 16.03
C THR A 20 9.44 0.90 16.50
N GLN A 21 9.25 -0.40 16.36
CA GLN A 21 10.22 -1.43 16.78
C GLN A 21 11.30 -1.67 15.70
N LEU A 22 11.17 -1.06 14.53
CA LEU A 22 12.13 -1.21 13.44
C LEU A 22 13.19 -0.10 13.52
N ASP A 23 14.45 -0.51 13.59
CA ASP A 23 15.58 0.42 13.66
C ASP A 23 16.03 0.86 12.25
N ASN A 24 16.74 2.01 12.22
CA ASN A 24 17.43 2.54 11.04
C ASN A 24 16.52 2.82 9.83
N ILE A 25 15.26 3.14 10.08
CA ILE A 25 14.34 3.56 9.03
C ILE A 25 14.50 5.04 8.74
N THR A 26 14.72 5.38 7.48
CA THR A 26 14.76 6.76 6.98
C THR A 26 13.80 6.90 5.80
N VAL A 27 12.97 7.93 5.81
CA VAL A 27 12.00 8.26 4.78
C VAL A 27 12.47 9.45 3.99
N ALA A 28 12.63 9.30 2.67
CA ALA A 28 12.89 10.40 1.74
C ALA A 28 11.56 10.97 1.24
N VAL A 29 11.30 12.25 1.50
CA VAL A 29 10.05 12.92 1.09
C VAL A 29 10.34 13.82 -0.11
N ALA A 30 9.73 13.52 -1.26
CA ALA A 30 9.89 14.28 -2.50
C ALA A 30 8.90 15.45 -2.56
N VAL A 31 9.40 16.69 -2.62
CA VAL A 31 8.61 17.94 -2.63
C VAL A 31 7.78 18.09 -1.36
N ALA A 32 8.48 18.35 -0.25
CA ALA A 32 7.91 18.34 1.09
C ALA A 32 7.22 19.64 1.50
N GLU A 33 7.26 20.69 0.67
CA GLU A 33 6.64 22.00 0.92
C GLU A 33 5.11 21.96 0.82
N ASP A 34 4.50 21.27 1.77
CA ASP A 34 3.05 21.10 1.90
C ASP A 34 2.70 20.91 3.38
N GLU A 35 1.69 21.63 3.86
CA GLU A 35 1.32 21.62 5.27
C GLU A 35 0.88 20.24 5.77
N GLU A 36 0.10 19.52 4.98
CA GLU A 36 -0.42 18.19 5.36
C GLU A 36 0.69 17.13 5.34
N VAL A 37 1.65 17.27 4.40
CA VAL A 37 2.83 16.39 4.34
C VAL A 37 3.71 16.60 5.57
N ILE A 38 4.00 17.86 5.91
CA ILE A 38 4.78 18.22 7.10
C ILE A 38 4.09 17.76 8.38
N GLU A 39 2.76 17.90 8.47
CA GLU A 39 1.98 17.43 9.63
C GLU A 39 2.12 15.91 9.81
N ALA A 40 2.00 15.13 8.73
CA ALA A 40 2.19 13.69 8.79
C ALA A 40 3.64 13.31 9.21
N VAL A 41 4.64 14.02 8.68
CA VAL A 41 6.05 13.84 9.05
C VAL A 41 6.28 14.11 10.54
N VAL A 42 5.75 15.20 11.04
CA VAL A 42 5.91 15.59 12.46
C VAL A 42 5.19 14.62 13.39
N GLU A 43 3.99 14.17 13.02
CA GLU A 43 3.28 13.15 13.81
C GLU A 43 4.07 11.83 13.84
N ALA A 44 4.64 11.43 12.70
CA ALA A 44 5.50 10.26 12.63
C ALA A 44 6.79 10.41 13.49
N LEU A 45 7.39 11.61 13.51
CA LEU A 45 8.53 11.91 14.38
C LEU A 45 8.15 11.82 15.85
N LYS A 46 7.02 12.41 16.28
CA LYS A 46 6.53 12.34 17.66
C LYS A 46 6.31 10.91 18.13
N ARG A 47 5.87 10.04 17.23
CA ARG A 47 5.68 8.60 17.47
C ARG A 47 6.97 7.78 17.30
N ASN A 48 8.11 8.40 17.01
CA ASN A 48 9.41 7.75 16.78
C ASN A 48 9.42 6.71 15.66
N LEU A 49 8.61 6.90 14.60
CA LEU A 49 8.48 5.93 13.51
C LEU A 49 9.73 5.85 12.64
N ALA A 50 10.28 6.99 12.21
CA ALA A 50 11.40 7.03 11.27
C ALA A 50 12.19 8.33 11.36
N ASN A 51 13.40 8.35 10.79
CA ASN A 51 14.10 9.57 10.40
C ASN A 51 13.55 10.09 9.08
N PHE A 52 13.71 11.39 8.80
CA PHE A 52 13.20 12.00 7.57
C PHE A 52 14.25 12.85 6.88
N ILE A 53 14.28 12.76 5.54
CA ILE A 53 14.98 13.68 4.65
C ILE A 53 13.93 14.33 3.75
N LEU A 54 13.76 15.65 3.92
CA LEU A 54 12.78 16.43 3.19
C LEU A 54 13.47 17.13 2.02
N PHE A 55 13.08 16.81 0.80
CA PHE A 55 13.61 17.42 -0.42
C PHE A 55 12.60 18.43 -0.97
N GLY A 56 13.06 19.66 -1.26
CA GLY A 56 12.23 20.73 -1.81
C GLY A 56 12.77 22.13 -1.52
N ASP A 57 11.91 23.13 -1.60
CA ASP A 57 12.25 24.52 -1.28
C ASP A 57 12.51 24.67 0.24
N ASN A 58 13.78 24.84 0.61
CA ASN A 58 14.21 24.91 1.99
C ASN A 58 13.52 26.03 2.79
N GLU A 59 13.31 27.21 2.19
CA GLU A 59 12.68 28.36 2.87
C GLU A 59 11.21 28.04 3.18
N LYS A 60 10.48 27.49 2.20
CA LYS A 60 9.06 27.12 2.39
C LYS A 60 8.92 26.00 3.41
N ILE A 61 9.73 24.92 3.32
CA ILE A 61 9.70 23.82 4.27
C ILE A 61 9.95 24.33 5.68
N ASN A 62 11.01 25.13 5.91
CA ASN A 62 11.32 25.67 7.23
C ASN A 62 10.26 26.64 7.75
N THR A 63 9.62 27.42 6.86
CA THR A 63 8.51 28.29 7.22
C THR A 63 7.34 27.48 7.81
N ILE A 64 6.95 26.39 7.12
CA ILE A 64 5.86 25.51 7.60
C ILE A 64 6.25 24.82 8.92
N LEU A 65 7.48 24.31 9.00
CA LEU A 65 8.00 23.68 10.22
C LEU A 65 8.00 24.64 11.42
N ASN A 66 8.44 25.88 11.24
CA ASN A 66 8.49 26.89 12.30
C ASN A 66 7.11 27.38 12.78
N VAL A 67 6.13 27.43 11.89
CA VAL A 67 4.77 27.86 12.24
C VAL A 67 4.01 26.77 12.98
N LYS A 68 4.06 25.53 12.52
CA LYS A 68 3.20 24.44 13.04
C LYS A 68 3.87 23.55 14.10
N HIS A 69 5.20 23.59 14.26
CA HIS A 69 5.90 22.51 14.97
C HIS A 69 7.03 22.99 15.88
N LYS A 70 6.79 24.04 16.68
CA LYS A 70 7.76 24.58 17.65
C LYS A 70 8.22 23.57 18.74
N ASP A 71 7.50 22.46 18.93
CA ASP A 71 7.74 21.49 20.03
C ASP A 71 8.51 20.23 19.60
N GLN A 72 9.27 20.25 18.51
CA GLN A 72 9.98 19.08 17.97
C GLN A 72 11.14 18.56 18.85
N GLN A 73 11.44 19.18 19.97
CA GLN A 73 12.59 18.84 20.82
C GLN A 73 12.51 17.48 21.56
N LYS A 74 11.46 16.68 21.37
CA LYS A 74 11.26 15.42 22.12
C LYS A 74 11.38 14.14 21.30
N SER A 75 11.68 14.20 20.00
CA SER A 75 11.87 12.98 19.20
C SER A 75 13.33 12.51 19.23
N ASN A 76 13.53 11.20 19.34
CA ASN A 76 14.84 10.55 19.16
C ASN A 76 15.21 10.35 17.68
N LYS A 77 14.33 10.73 16.75
CA LYS A 77 14.52 10.61 15.30
C LYS A 77 14.97 11.94 14.70
N SER A 78 15.76 11.87 13.63
CA SER A 78 16.32 13.04 12.96
C SER A 78 15.44 13.53 11.81
N LEU A 79 15.49 14.84 11.57
CA LEU A 79 14.88 15.51 10.43
C LEU A 79 15.93 16.35 9.72
N THR A 80 16.16 16.11 8.45
CA THR A 80 17.08 16.85 7.59
C THR A 80 16.30 17.46 6.42
N VAL A 81 16.61 18.73 6.09
CA VAL A 81 16.04 19.41 4.91
C VAL A 81 17.14 19.58 3.87
N VAL A 82 16.86 19.17 2.63
CA VAL A 82 17.77 19.28 1.49
C VAL A 82 17.10 20.15 0.44
N HIS A 83 17.74 21.27 0.10
CA HIS A 83 17.23 22.21 -0.90
C HIS A 83 17.23 21.60 -2.29
N ALA A 84 16.17 21.88 -3.04
CA ALA A 84 16.04 21.55 -4.46
C ALA A 84 15.34 22.69 -5.20
N ASP A 85 15.96 23.16 -6.29
CA ASP A 85 15.50 24.31 -7.09
C ASP A 85 14.20 24.04 -7.88
N SER A 86 13.79 22.77 -7.98
CA SER A 86 12.58 22.38 -8.71
C SER A 86 12.00 21.07 -8.18
N ASN A 87 10.69 20.86 -8.43
CA ASN A 87 9.99 19.60 -8.09
C ASN A 87 10.64 18.39 -8.76
N THR A 88 11.16 18.54 -9.98
CA THR A 88 11.85 17.45 -10.70
C THR A 88 13.15 17.10 -9.99
N MET A 89 13.93 18.10 -9.57
CA MET A 89 15.16 17.89 -8.82
C MET A 89 14.87 17.27 -7.44
N ALA A 90 13.86 17.76 -6.72
CA ALA A 90 13.46 17.20 -5.44
C ALA A 90 13.06 15.72 -5.57
N ALA A 91 12.31 15.37 -6.62
CA ALA A 91 11.95 13.98 -6.89
C ALA A 91 13.18 13.11 -7.24
N GLU A 92 14.11 13.63 -8.04
CA GLU A 92 15.35 12.92 -8.36
C GLU A 92 16.20 12.68 -7.11
N LEU A 93 16.44 13.71 -6.31
CA LEU A 93 17.25 13.61 -5.09
C LEU A 93 16.62 12.62 -4.09
N ALA A 94 15.30 12.68 -3.88
CA ALA A 94 14.60 11.74 -3.00
C ALA A 94 14.73 10.29 -3.49
N VAL A 95 14.57 10.05 -4.80
CA VAL A 95 14.73 8.71 -5.40
C VAL A 95 16.19 8.24 -5.30
N ARG A 96 17.17 9.12 -5.52
CA ARG A 96 18.59 8.79 -5.36
C ARG A 96 18.93 8.41 -3.92
N ALA A 97 18.43 9.15 -2.93
CA ALA A 97 18.64 8.81 -1.51
C ALA A 97 18.15 7.39 -1.19
N VAL A 98 17.01 6.97 -1.77
CA VAL A 98 16.53 5.58 -1.60
C VAL A 98 17.38 4.59 -2.41
N SER A 99 17.75 4.93 -3.63
CA SER A 99 18.56 4.06 -4.50
C SER A 99 19.96 3.79 -3.94
N THR A 100 20.56 4.77 -3.24
CA THR A 100 21.87 4.66 -2.58
C THR A 100 21.78 4.11 -1.15
N LYS A 101 20.57 3.79 -0.67
CA LYS A 101 20.29 3.28 0.68
C LYS A 101 20.53 4.30 1.81
N GLU A 102 20.60 5.57 1.51
CA GLU A 102 20.55 6.67 2.50
C GLU A 102 19.15 6.76 3.12
N ALA A 103 18.11 6.43 2.34
CA ALA A 103 16.76 6.23 2.82
C ALA A 103 16.22 4.83 2.44
N THR A 104 15.23 4.35 3.16
CA THR A 104 14.64 3.00 2.98
C THR A 104 13.21 3.04 2.46
N VAL A 105 12.54 4.19 2.56
CA VAL A 105 11.17 4.43 2.10
C VAL A 105 11.14 5.72 1.29
N LEU A 106 10.42 5.73 0.17
CA LEU A 106 10.11 6.93 -0.58
C LEU A 106 8.71 7.41 -0.24
N MET A 107 8.54 8.70 0.04
CA MET A 107 7.23 9.31 0.25
C MET A 107 7.01 10.45 -0.75
N LYS A 108 5.83 10.46 -1.36
CA LYS A 108 5.37 11.55 -2.22
C LYS A 108 4.86 12.72 -1.37
N GLY A 109 5.40 13.90 -1.61
CA GLY A 109 4.86 15.17 -1.12
C GLY A 109 3.96 15.87 -2.14
N ASN A 110 4.09 17.18 -2.29
CA ASN A 110 3.25 18.00 -3.19
C ASN A 110 3.74 17.99 -4.65
N ILE A 111 3.74 16.84 -5.27
CA ILE A 111 4.20 16.62 -6.64
C ILE A 111 3.19 15.74 -7.40
N PRO A 112 2.94 15.97 -8.71
CA PRO A 112 2.16 15.04 -9.52
C PRO A 112 2.76 13.63 -9.50
N THR A 113 1.91 12.63 -9.34
CA THR A 113 2.34 11.21 -9.29
C THR A 113 3.16 10.82 -10.52
N SER A 114 2.79 11.29 -11.71
CA SER A 114 3.51 11.03 -12.96
C SER A 114 4.95 11.53 -12.94
N VAL A 115 5.22 12.68 -12.30
CA VAL A 115 6.58 13.25 -12.21
C VAL A 115 7.42 12.41 -11.25
N LEU A 116 6.91 12.04 -10.09
CA LEU A 116 7.61 11.15 -9.15
C LEU A 116 7.89 9.79 -9.79
N LEU A 117 6.89 9.17 -10.41
CA LEU A 117 7.05 7.86 -11.06
C LEU A 117 8.04 7.88 -12.21
N LYS A 118 8.17 8.99 -12.94
CA LYS A 118 9.22 9.15 -13.95
C LYS A 118 10.63 9.04 -13.33
N SER A 119 10.86 9.60 -12.15
CA SER A 119 12.11 9.45 -11.40
C SER A 119 12.28 8.04 -10.85
N VAL A 120 11.22 7.45 -10.26
CA VAL A 120 11.22 6.06 -9.76
C VAL A 120 11.58 5.06 -10.86
N LEU A 121 11.07 5.27 -12.07
CA LEU A 121 11.29 4.38 -13.22
C LEU A 121 12.54 4.75 -14.04
N ASN A 122 13.35 5.71 -13.60
CA ASN A 122 14.60 6.06 -14.27
C ASN A 122 15.54 4.85 -14.34
N LYS A 123 16.24 4.68 -15.48
CA LYS A 123 17.11 3.50 -15.71
C LYS A 123 18.43 3.57 -14.96
N GLU A 124 18.94 4.76 -14.67
CA GLU A 124 20.26 4.99 -14.07
C GLU A 124 20.18 4.98 -12.53
N TYR A 125 19.28 5.78 -11.97
CA TYR A 125 19.19 6.01 -10.53
C TYR A 125 17.86 5.56 -9.89
N GLY A 126 16.91 5.07 -10.68
CA GLY A 126 15.58 4.74 -10.22
C GLY A 126 15.50 3.45 -9.39
N LEU A 127 14.28 3.13 -8.97
CA LEU A 127 13.97 2.02 -8.08
C LEU A 127 13.38 0.80 -8.83
N ARG A 128 13.69 0.65 -10.11
CA ARG A 128 13.18 -0.46 -10.93
C ARG A 128 13.73 -1.81 -10.46
N THR A 129 12.85 -2.81 -10.43
CA THR A 129 13.23 -4.23 -10.17
C THR A 129 13.07 -5.11 -11.40
N GLY A 130 12.42 -4.63 -12.46
CA GLY A 130 11.92 -5.42 -13.58
C GLY A 130 10.47 -5.86 -13.42
N ASN A 131 9.92 -5.81 -12.21
CA ASN A 131 8.51 -6.08 -11.93
C ASN A 131 7.65 -4.83 -12.19
N ILE A 132 6.35 -5.03 -12.34
CA ILE A 132 5.40 -3.91 -12.38
C ILE A 132 5.24 -3.28 -11.00
N LEU A 133 4.95 -1.98 -11.00
CA LEU A 133 4.50 -1.28 -9.81
C LEU A 133 3.00 -1.50 -9.63
N SER A 134 2.55 -1.82 -8.43
CA SER A 134 1.12 -1.98 -8.14
C SER A 134 0.72 -1.30 -6.84
N HIS A 135 -0.48 -0.74 -6.83
CA HIS A 135 -1.06 -0.13 -5.64
C HIS A 135 -1.66 -1.21 -4.74
N VAL A 136 -1.24 -1.23 -3.48
CA VAL A 136 -1.72 -2.15 -2.45
C VAL A 136 -2.32 -1.34 -1.32
N ALA A 137 -3.62 -1.43 -1.13
CA ALA A 137 -4.36 -0.72 -0.08
C ALA A 137 -4.86 -1.71 0.98
N VAL A 138 -4.52 -1.48 2.22
CA VAL A 138 -4.90 -2.28 3.39
C VAL A 138 -5.98 -1.53 4.15
N PHE A 139 -7.15 -2.13 4.27
CA PHE A 139 -8.32 -1.56 4.94
C PHE A 139 -8.59 -2.24 6.27
N GLU A 140 -8.85 -1.42 7.28
CA GLU A 140 -9.53 -1.79 8.51
C GLU A 140 -10.98 -1.36 8.40
N ILE A 141 -11.88 -2.33 8.22
CA ILE A 141 -13.32 -2.08 8.02
C ILE A 141 -14.03 -2.26 9.37
N PRO A 142 -14.86 -1.30 9.83
CA PRO A 142 -15.64 -1.45 11.06
C PRO A 142 -16.47 -2.74 11.06
N ASP A 143 -16.48 -3.43 12.18
CA ASP A 143 -17.23 -4.69 12.41
C ASP A 143 -16.83 -5.85 11.48
N TYR A 144 -15.68 -5.77 10.80
CA TYR A 144 -15.08 -6.85 10.02
C TYR A 144 -13.83 -7.38 10.74
N ASP A 145 -13.66 -8.70 10.78
CA ASP A 145 -12.72 -9.39 11.66
C ASP A 145 -11.27 -9.45 11.18
N ARG A 146 -10.98 -8.91 9.98
CA ARG A 146 -9.66 -8.96 9.35
C ARG A 146 -9.36 -7.76 8.49
N PHE A 147 -8.09 -7.58 8.12
CA PHE A 147 -7.73 -6.66 7.04
C PHE A 147 -8.32 -7.10 5.70
N THR A 148 -8.77 -6.13 4.92
CA THR A 148 -9.12 -6.33 3.51
C THR A 148 -8.08 -5.60 2.66
N ILE A 149 -7.36 -6.32 1.84
CA ILE A 149 -6.33 -5.76 0.96
C ILE A 149 -6.88 -5.71 -0.46
N VAL A 150 -6.85 -4.53 -1.08
CA VAL A 150 -7.31 -4.33 -2.47
C VAL A 150 -6.12 -3.99 -3.35
N THR A 151 -5.98 -4.68 -4.46
CA THR A 151 -4.98 -4.43 -5.51
C THR A 151 -5.59 -4.67 -6.89
N ASP A 152 -5.48 -3.79 -7.88
CA ASP A 152 -4.88 -2.47 -7.90
C ASP A 152 -6.00 -1.42 -8.04
N ALA A 153 -5.93 -0.38 -7.24
CA ALA A 153 -6.94 0.68 -7.25
C ALA A 153 -6.44 2.00 -7.87
N GLY A 154 -5.18 2.05 -8.35
CA GLY A 154 -4.60 3.34 -8.71
C GLY A 154 -3.45 3.35 -9.73
N MET A 155 -2.94 2.21 -10.20
CA MET A 155 -1.75 2.14 -11.06
C MET A 155 -1.99 1.44 -12.39
N ASN A 156 -2.49 0.21 -12.37
CA ASN A 156 -2.60 -0.65 -13.54
C ASN A 156 -4.03 -0.61 -14.10
N ILE A 157 -4.20 -0.03 -15.30
CA ILE A 157 -5.53 0.26 -15.86
C ILE A 157 -6.26 -1.04 -16.20
N ALA A 158 -5.68 -1.86 -17.06
CA ALA A 158 -6.26 -3.13 -17.52
C ALA A 158 -5.14 -4.19 -17.56
N PRO A 159 -4.74 -4.72 -16.39
CA PRO A 159 -3.60 -5.62 -16.30
C PRO A 159 -3.88 -6.94 -17.03
N ASP A 160 -2.89 -7.45 -17.74
CA ASP A 160 -2.93 -8.77 -18.33
C ASP A 160 -2.70 -9.88 -17.26
N LEU A 161 -2.69 -11.14 -17.69
CA LEU A 161 -2.56 -12.28 -16.78
C LEU A 161 -1.22 -12.26 -16.01
N GLU A 162 -0.11 -11.95 -16.68
CA GLU A 162 1.21 -11.92 -16.03
C GLU A 162 1.33 -10.70 -15.10
N GLU A 163 0.82 -9.55 -15.50
CA GLU A 163 0.73 -8.38 -14.65
C GLU A 163 -0.10 -8.66 -13.40
N LYS A 164 -1.26 -9.34 -13.52
CA LYS A 164 -2.07 -9.79 -12.39
C LYS A 164 -1.32 -10.75 -11.47
N ALA A 165 -0.53 -11.67 -12.01
CA ALA A 165 0.31 -12.55 -11.21
C ALA A 165 1.38 -11.77 -10.43
N GLN A 166 1.98 -10.74 -11.03
CA GLN A 166 2.92 -9.86 -10.32
C GLN A 166 2.24 -9.00 -9.25
N MET A 167 1.03 -8.48 -9.52
CA MET A 167 0.22 -7.77 -8.51
C MET A 167 -0.08 -8.65 -7.29
N ILE A 168 -0.40 -9.94 -7.50
CA ILE A 168 -0.58 -10.91 -6.42
C ILE A 168 0.70 -11.04 -5.59
N ARG A 169 1.86 -11.23 -6.24
CA ARG A 169 3.15 -11.37 -5.54
C ARG A 169 3.48 -10.12 -4.71
N ASN A 170 3.24 -8.94 -5.26
CA ASN A 170 3.42 -7.66 -4.57
C ASN A 170 2.51 -7.55 -3.34
N ALA A 171 1.20 -7.78 -3.51
CA ALA A 171 0.22 -7.69 -2.42
C ALA A 171 0.47 -8.76 -1.34
N ALA A 172 0.83 -9.98 -1.73
CA ALA A 172 1.18 -11.05 -0.80
C ALA A 172 2.44 -10.73 0.03
N ALA A 173 3.43 -10.06 -0.57
CA ALA A 173 4.62 -9.59 0.17
C ALA A 173 4.24 -8.54 1.23
N ILE A 174 3.38 -7.58 0.89
CA ILE A 174 2.86 -6.59 1.84
C ILE A 174 2.04 -7.26 2.94
N ALA A 175 1.14 -8.19 2.60
CA ALA A 175 0.33 -8.92 3.57
C ALA A 175 1.20 -9.68 4.58
N ARG A 176 2.25 -10.36 4.13
CA ARG A 176 3.19 -11.04 5.02
C ARG A 176 3.97 -10.08 5.91
N ALA A 177 4.37 -8.93 5.39
CA ALA A 177 5.07 -7.90 6.16
C ALA A 177 4.26 -7.38 7.35
N ILE A 178 2.93 -7.39 7.24
CA ILE A 178 2.03 -6.98 8.33
C ILE A 178 1.55 -8.15 9.21
N GLY A 179 2.00 -9.39 8.93
CA GLY A 179 1.75 -10.53 9.82
C GLY A 179 0.77 -11.59 9.28
N ILE A 180 0.30 -11.47 8.03
CA ILE A 180 -0.53 -12.51 7.40
C ILE A 180 0.40 -13.49 6.69
N GLU A 181 0.78 -14.58 7.33
CA GLU A 181 1.81 -15.52 6.83
C GLU A 181 1.45 -16.15 5.48
N TYR A 182 0.22 -16.62 5.32
CA TYR A 182 -0.31 -17.26 4.12
C TYR A 182 -1.54 -16.52 3.61
N PRO A 183 -1.39 -15.33 3.00
CA PRO A 183 -2.52 -14.52 2.57
C PRO A 183 -3.36 -15.24 1.52
N LYS A 184 -4.67 -15.14 1.66
CA LYS A 184 -5.68 -15.73 0.78
C LYS A 184 -6.09 -14.71 -0.25
N VAL A 185 -5.87 -15.03 -1.51
CA VAL A 185 -6.09 -14.13 -2.65
C VAL A 185 -7.29 -14.57 -3.45
N ALA A 186 -8.27 -13.70 -3.57
CA ALA A 186 -9.44 -13.87 -4.43
C ALA A 186 -9.29 -13.03 -5.69
N PRO A 187 -9.05 -13.61 -6.88
CA PRO A 187 -9.27 -12.95 -8.15
C PRO A 187 -10.76 -12.64 -8.34
N ILE A 188 -11.10 -11.34 -8.28
CA ILE A 188 -12.50 -10.89 -8.29
C ILE A 188 -13.07 -10.87 -9.69
N ALA A 189 -14.26 -11.44 -9.84
CA ALA A 189 -15.09 -11.41 -11.04
C ALA A 189 -16.56 -11.11 -10.68
N ALA A 190 -17.44 -11.09 -11.67
CA ALA A 190 -18.87 -10.92 -11.41
C ALA A 190 -19.54 -12.22 -10.97
N VAL A 191 -18.92 -13.37 -11.27
CA VAL A 191 -19.43 -14.71 -10.96
C VAL A 191 -18.27 -15.64 -10.56
N GLU A 192 -18.58 -16.73 -9.88
CA GLU A 192 -17.64 -17.72 -9.36
C GLU A 192 -17.35 -18.88 -10.33
N VAL A 193 -17.98 -18.89 -11.52
CA VAL A 193 -17.78 -19.90 -12.54
C VAL A 193 -17.05 -19.34 -13.76
N VAL A 194 -16.28 -20.18 -14.45
CA VAL A 194 -15.60 -19.77 -15.67
C VAL A 194 -16.61 -19.50 -16.79
N ASN A 195 -16.61 -18.27 -17.27
CA ASN A 195 -17.43 -17.85 -18.41
C ASN A 195 -16.52 -17.27 -19.50
N PRO A 196 -16.44 -17.90 -20.69
CA PRO A 196 -15.59 -17.44 -21.79
C PRO A 196 -15.86 -16.01 -22.27
N ALA A 197 -17.06 -15.47 -21.99
CA ALA A 197 -17.40 -14.07 -22.32
C ALA A 197 -16.91 -13.06 -21.27
N MET A 198 -16.40 -13.54 -20.13
CA MET A 198 -15.92 -12.71 -19.01
C MET A 198 -14.44 -12.98 -18.73
N GLN A 199 -13.54 -12.15 -19.28
CA GLN A 199 -12.08 -12.33 -19.16
C GLN A 199 -11.63 -12.47 -17.70
N ALA A 200 -12.23 -11.74 -16.77
CA ALA A 200 -11.90 -11.81 -15.34
C ALA A 200 -12.05 -13.23 -14.75
N THR A 201 -13.02 -14.02 -15.26
CA THR A 201 -13.22 -15.41 -14.80
C THR A 201 -12.16 -16.35 -15.35
N ILE A 202 -11.72 -16.12 -16.58
CA ILE A 202 -10.64 -16.88 -17.22
C ILE A 202 -9.33 -16.62 -16.50
N ASP A 203 -9.01 -15.35 -16.25
CA ASP A 203 -7.80 -14.96 -15.53
C ASP A 203 -7.80 -15.52 -14.11
N GLY A 204 -8.94 -15.46 -13.38
CA GLY A 204 -9.06 -16.01 -12.05
C GLY A 204 -8.76 -17.51 -11.98
N ALA A 205 -9.30 -18.29 -12.92
CA ALA A 205 -9.01 -19.72 -13.05
C ALA A 205 -7.53 -19.98 -13.40
N ALA A 206 -6.96 -19.19 -14.34
CA ALA A 206 -5.57 -19.33 -14.72
C ALA A 206 -4.62 -19.01 -13.54
N LEU A 207 -4.86 -17.92 -12.79
CA LEU A 207 -4.09 -17.53 -11.61
C LEU A 207 -4.15 -18.59 -10.50
N THR A 208 -5.31 -19.22 -10.31
CA THR A 208 -5.48 -20.35 -9.38
C THR A 208 -4.57 -21.53 -9.79
N ILE A 209 -4.52 -21.87 -11.06
CA ILE A 209 -3.66 -22.94 -11.56
C ILE A 209 -2.18 -22.53 -11.49
N MET A 210 -1.83 -21.29 -11.80
CA MET A 210 -0.46 -20.77 -11.65
C MET A 210 0.01 -20.88 -10.19
N ASN A 211 -0.84 -20.60 -9.21
CA ASN A 211 -0.53 -20.79 -7.80
C ASN A 211 -0.33 -22.27 -7.44
N LYS A 212 -1.25 -23.15 -7.83
CA LYS A 212 -1.15 -24.61 -7.63
C LYS A 212 0.10 -25.23 -8.26
N ARG A 213 0.63 -24.64 -9.33
CA ARG A 213 1.84 -25.07 -10.04
C ARG A 213 3.12 -24.37 -9.56
N GLY A 214 3.05 -23.53 -8.54
CA GLY A 214 4.22 -22.84 -7.97
C GLY A 214 4.74 -21.66 -8.80
N GLN A 215 3.98 -21.18 -9.80
CA GLN A 215 4.32 -19.95 -10.53
C GLN A 215 4.01 -18.70 -9.71
N ILE A 216 3.02 -18.76 -8.83
CA ILE A 216 2.72 -17.78 -7.80
C ILE A 216 2.91 -18.46 -6.45
N THR A 217 3.76 -17.89 -5.58
CA THR A 217 4.13 -18.48 -4.30
C THR A 217 3.90 -17.51 -3.13
N GLY A 218 3.92 -18.04 -1.90
CA GLY A 218 3.81 -17.24 -0.67
C GLY A 218 2.40 -16.72 -0.39
N CYS A 219 1.38 -17.32 -1.02
CA CYS A 219 -0.04 -17.07 -0.80
C CYS A 219 -0.85 -18.27 -1.30
N ILE A 220 -2.15 -18.27 -1.00
CA ILE A 220 -3.13 -19.20 -1.55
C ILE A 220 -4.02 -18.41 -2.50
N VAL A 221 -4.14 -18.84 -3.75
CA VAL A 221 -5.00 -18.18 -4.76
C VAL A 221 -6.11 -19.13 -5.16
N ASP A 222 -7.34 -18.67 -5.07
CA ASP A 222 -8.49 -19.40 -5.59
C ASP A 222 -9.54 -18.44 -6.17
N GLY A 223 -10.05 -18.79 -7.34
CA GLY A 223 -11.03 -18.01 -8.10
C GLY A 223 -11.29 -18.59 -9.48
N PRO A 224 -12.22 -17.96 -10.22
CA PRO A 224 -12.84 -16.65 -9.96
C PRO A 224 -13.79 -16.66 -8.75
N LEU A 225 -13.90 -15.54 -8.05
CA LEU A 225 -14.89 -15.34 -6.98
C LEU A 225 -15.63 -14.01 -7.17
N ALA A 226 -16.94 -13.99 -6.90
CA ALA A 226 -17.65 -12.73 -6.75
C ALA A 226 -17.36 -12.14 -5.37
N LEU A 227 -17.54 -10.83 -5.20
CA LEU A 227 -17.16 -10.15 -3.97
C LEU A 227 -17.84 -10.76 -2.73
N ASP A 228 -19.14 -11.05 -2.81
CA ASP A 228 -19.92 -11.63 -1.71
C ASP A 228 -19.33 -12.95 -1.22
N ASN A 229 -19.04 -13.86 -2.16
CA ASN A 229 -18.49 -15.17 -1.79
C ASN A 229 -16.96 -15.16 -1.54
N ALA A 230 -16.26 -14.10 -1.90
CA ALA A 230 -14.88 -13.90 -1.50
C ALA A 230 -14.75 -13.49 -0.02
N VAL A 231 -15.68 -12.66 0.49
CA VAL A 231 -15.57 -12.05 1.83
C VAL A 231 -16.57 -12.57 2.86
N SER A 232 -17.61 -13.31 2.45
CA SER A 232 -18.63 -13.86 3.34
C SER A 232 -18.67 -15.39 3.28
N ALA A 233 -18.35 -16.02 4.41
CA ALA A 233 -18.42 -17.49 4.53
C ALA A 233 -19.85 -18.02 4.28
N LEU A 234 -20.87 -17.30 4.74
CA LEU A 234 -22.27 -17.65 4.49
C LEU A 234 -22.63 -17.60 3.00
N ALA A 235 -22.17 -16.58 2.28
CA ALA A 235 -22.41 -16.46 0.85
C ALA A 235 -21.70 -17.59 0.07
N ALA A 236 -20.48 -17.93 0.45
CA ALA A 236 -19.72 -19.04 -0.14
C ALA A 236 -20.42 -20.39 0.11
N GLU A 237 -20.92 -20.62 1.33
CA GLU A 237 -21.69 -21.83 1.69
C GLU A 237 -22.98 -21.96 0.88
N HIS A 238 -23.77 -20.88 0.77
CA HIS A 238 -25.03 -20.88 0.00
C HIS A 238 -24.82 -21.20 -1.48
N LYS A 239 -23.65 -20.85 -2.03
CA LYS A 239 -23.28 -21.18 -3.41
C LYS A 239 -22.54 -22.51 -3.56
N GLY A 240 -22.33 -23.24 -2.45
CA GLY A 240 -21.68 -24.55 -2.43
C GLY A 240 -20.20 -24.50 -2.82
N ILE A 241 -19.51 -23.35 -2.59
CA ILE A 241 -18.11 -23.18 -2.98
C ILE A 241 -17.20 -23.82 -1.93
N GLN A 242 -16.45 -24.84 -2.34
CA GLN A 242 -15.43 -25.49 -1.51
C GLN A 242 -14.06 -24.88 -1.82
N SER A 243 -13.57 -24.00 -0.97
CA SER A 243 -12.32 -23.24 -1.18
C SER A 243 -11.70 -22.85 0.17
N GLU A 244 -10.38 -22.81 0.21
CA GLU A 244 -9.65 -22.25 1.36
C GLU A 244 -9.71 -20.70 1.38
N VAL A 245 -10.07 -20.07 0.26
CA VAL A 245 -10.11 -18.62 0.07
C VAL A 245 -11.54 -18.07 0.21
N ALA A 246 -12.53 -18.75 -0.36
CA ALA A 246 -13.91 -18.27 -0.36
C ALA A 246 -14.42 -18.02 1.07
N GLY A 247 -15.01 -16.84 1.25
CA GLY A 247 -15.51 -16.34 2.56
C GLY A 247 -14.41 -15.86 3.51
N ARG A 248 -13.14 -15.95 3.12
CA ARG A 248 -11.98 -15.68 3.99
C ARG A 248 -10.83 -14.98 3.25
N ALA A 249 -11.12 -14.31 2.13
CA ALA A 249 -10.11 -13.62 1.36
C ALA A 249 -9.48 -12.47 2.16
N ASP A 250 -8.16 -12.41 2.17
CA ASP A 250 -7.38 -11.31 2.72
C ASP A 250 -7.07 -10.29 1.62
N ILE A 251 -6.84 -10.77 0.37
CA ILE A 251 -6.47 -9.95 -0.78
C ILE A 251 -7.53 -10.11 -1.87
N LEU A 252 -8.08 -8.99 -2.30
CA LEU A 252 -8.99 -8.87 -3.42
C LEU A 252 -8.22 -8.34 -4.63
N LEU A 253 -7.90 -9.21 -5.58
CA LEU A 253 -7.31 -8.83 -6.86
C LEU A 253 -8.44 -8.42 -7.80
N VAL A 254 -8.52 -7.15 -8.11
CA VAL A 254 -9.56 -6.63 -9.02
C VAL A 254 -9.17 -6.78 -10.49
N PRO A 255 -10.14 -6.98 -11.40
CA PRO A 255 -9.85 -7.21 -12.81
C PRO A 255 -9.35 -5.99 -13.58
N ALA A 256 -9.71 -4.78 -13.14
CA ALA A 256 -9.37 -3.51 -13.78
C ALA A 256 -9.41 -2.37 -12.75
N ILE A 257 -8.74 -1.26 -13.07
CA ILE A 257 -8.57 -0.11 -12.17
C ILE A 257 -9.90 0.51 -11.72
N GLU A 258 -10.90 0.54 -12.60
CA GLU A 258 -12.21 1.11 -12.27
C GLU A 258 -12.89 0.35 -11.14
N VAL A 259 -12.81 -0.99 -11.16
CA VAL A 259 -13.37 -1.83 -10.09
C VAL A 259 -12.62 -1.57 -8.78
N GLY A 260 -11.29 -1.53 -8.83
CA GLY A 260 -10.45 -1.23 -7.67
C GLY A 260 -10.71 0.16 -7.09
N ASN A 261 -10.79 1.18 -7.95
CA ASN A 261 -11.01 2.56 -7.53
C ASN A 261 -12.41 2.77 -6.91
N VAL A 262 -13.44 2.17 -7.52
CA VAL A 262 -14.81 2.22 -6.97
C VAL A 262 -14.87 1.49 -5.63
N LEU A 263 -14.28 0.29 -5.52
CA LEU A 263 -14.25 -0.47 -4.26
C LEU A 263 -13.48 0.30 -3.17
N TYR A 264 -12.28 0.83 -3.48
CA TYR A 264 -11.48 1.65 -2.57
C TYR A 264 -12.30 2.82 -2.01
N LYS A 265 -12.95 3.59 -2.90
CA LYS A 265 -13.77 4.73 -2.48
C LYS A 265 -15.03 4.31 -1.73
N SER A 266 -15.66 3.20 -2.12
CA SER A 266 -16.83 2.67 -1.40
C SER A 266 -16.50 2.29 0.03
N LEU A 267 -15.36 1.65 0.26
CA LEU A 267 -14.91 1.31 1.60
C LEU A 267 -14.67 2.55 2.47
N ILE A 268 -14.05 3.61 1.91
CA ILE A 268 -13.81 4.86 2.65
C ILE A 268 -15.12 5.63 2.90
N TYR A 269 -15.89 5.91 1.85
CA TYR A 269 -17.01 6.83 1.95
C TYR A 269 -18.27 6.19 2.55
N PHE A 270 -18.54 4.94 2.24
CA PHE A 270 -19.73 4.24 2.73
C PHE A 270 -19.45 3.40 3.98
N ALA A 271 -18.40 2.59 3.96
CA ALA A 271 -18.08 1.72 5.08
C ALA A 271 -17.24 2.41 6.18
N LYS A 272 -16.78 3.67 5.96
CA LYS A 272 -15.96 4.42 6.93
C LYS A 272 -14.69 3.67 7.35
N ALA A 273 -14.16 2.87 6.44
CA ALA A 273 -12.94 2.11 6.68
C ALA A 273 -11.73 3.04 6.82
N LYS A 274 -10.81 2.68 7.72
CA LYS A 274 -9.46 3.24 7.75
C LYS A 274 -8.62 2.58 6.67
N VAL A 275 -7.60 3.28 6.17
CA VAL A 275 -6.76 2.76 5.10
C VAL A 275 -5.31 3.20 5.26
N GLY A 276 -4.40 2.28 4.97
CA GLY A 276 -3.00 2.54 4.65
C GLY A 276 -2.67 1.95 3.28
N ALA A 277 -1.96 2.68 2.43
CA ALA A 277 -1.65 2.23 1.08
C ALA A 277 -0.20 2.50 0.67
N VAL A 278 0.35 1.59 -0.13
CA VAL A 278 1.71 1.68 -0.66
C VAL A 278 1.74 1.27 -2.14
N ILE A 279 2.76 1.73 -2.85
CA ILE A 279 3.14 1.14 -4.14
C ILE A 279 4.23 0.12 -3.86
N ALA A 280 3.97 -1.10 -4.28
CA ALA A 280 4.89 -2.24 -4.24
C ALA A 280 5.46 -2.55 -5.63
N GLY A 281 6.50 -3.40 -5.70
CA GLY A 281 7.18 -3.79 -6.94
C GLY A 281 8.43 -2.99 -7.27
N ALA A 282 8.72 -1.91 -6.55
CA ALA A 282 9.98 -1.19 -6.60
C ALA A 282 11.02 -1.78 -5.65
N LYS A 283 12.29 -1.31 -5.73
CA LYS A 283 13.38 -1.68 -4.80
C LYS A 283 13.09 -1.30 -3.35
N ALA A 284 12.19 -0.36 -3.12
CA ALA A 284 11.74 0.08 -1.81
C ALA A 284 10.24 0.42 -1.85
N PRO A 285 9.52 0.33 -0.74
CA PRO A 285 8.12 0.73 -0.67
C PRO A 285 7.97 2.24 -0.90
N ILE A 286 6.89 2.62 -1.59
CA ILE A 286 6.61 4.01 -1.94
C ILE A 286 5.26 4.40 -1.36
N VAL A 287 5.24 5.44 -0.54
CA VAL A 287 4.00 6.05 -0.02
C VAL A 287 3.49 7.07 -1.04
N LEU A 288 2.36 6.76 -1.68
CA LEU A 288 1.66 7.69 -2.57
C LEU A 288 0.35 8.13 -1.90
N THR A 289 0.40 9.21 -1.16
CA THR A 289 -0.80 9.78 -0.55
C THR A 289 -1.50 10.74 -1.50
N SER A 290 -2.84 10.71 -1.49
CA SER A 290 -3.67 11.71 -2.15
C SER A 290 -3.75 12.99 -1.30
N ARG A 291 -4.00 14.13 -1.94
CA ARG A 291 -4.35 15.38 -1.22
C ARG A 291 -5.64 15.24 -0.41
N ALA A 292 -6.52 14.32 -0.80
CA ALA A 292 -7.77 14.06 -0.10
C ALA A 292 -7.64 13.08 1.08
N ASP A 293 -6.44 12.47 1.27
CA ASP A 293 -6.22 11.53 2.36
C ASP A 293 -6.03 12.28 3.68
N SER A 294 -6.66 11.79 4.74
CA SER A 294 -6.50 12.32 6.09
C SER A 294 -5.05 12.16 6.59
N ALA A 295 -4.64 12.97 7.56
CA ALA A 295 -3.35 12.81 8.24
C ALA A 295 -3.19 11.40 8.83
N GLU A 296 -4.27 10.82 9.35
CA GLU A 296 -4.32 9.45 9.87
C GLU A 296 -4.02 8.41 8.77
N SER A 297 -4.64 8.53 7.59
CA SER A 297 -4.37 7.62 6.46
C SER A 297 -2.93 7.75 5.95
N LYS A 298 -2.35 8.96 5.96
CA LYS A 298 -0.95 9.18 5.63
C LYS A 298 -0.02 8.48 6.62
N LEU A 299 -0.35 8.54 7.92
CA LEU A 299 0.40 7.87 8.97
C LEU A 299 0.33 6.34 8.86
N TYR A 300 -0.86 5.78 8.60
CA TYR A 300 -1.02 4.34 8.35
C TYR A 300 -0.28 3.87 7.10
N SER A 301 -0.29 4.67 6.03
CA SER A 301 0.47 4.37 4.82
C SER A 301 1.98 4.36 5.07
N LEU A 302 2.45 5.30 5.90
CA LEU A 302 3.84 5.36 6.30
C LEU A 302 4.22 4.15 7.17
N ALA A 303 3.41 3.80 8.18
CA ALA A 303 3.64 2.62 9.01
C ALA A 303 3.64 1.33 8.18
N LEU A 304 2.69 1.18 7.24
CA LEU A 304 2.64 0.07 6.31
C LEU A 304 3.92 -0.02 5.45
N ALA A 305 4.39 1.11 4.91
CA ALA A 305 5.63 1.16 4.13
C ALA A 305 6.84 0.75 4.98
N ILE A 306 6.95 1.26 6.21
CA ILE A 306 8.03 0.93 7.14
C ILE A 306 8.03 -0.57 7.46
N CYS A 307 6.87 -1.15 7.80
CA CYS A 307 6.75 -2.60 8.04
C CYS A 307 7.11 -3.43 6.80
N SER A 308 7.01 -2.86 5.61
CA SER A 308 7.26 -3.53 4.33
C SER A 308 8.70 -3.40 3.82
N VAL A 309 9.57 -2.70 4.54
CA VAL A 309 11.00 -2.64 4.22
C VAL A 309 11.61 -4.03 4.34
N ASN A 310 12.09 -4.58 3.22
CA ASN A 310 12.80 -5.86 3.21
C ASN A 310 14.11 -5.72 3.99
N LYS A 311 14.31 -6.60 4.97
CA LYS A 311 15.58 -6.74 5.69
C LYS A 311 16.63 -7.47 4.88
#